data_775209ac1c5a44059878ee9cc8e3f8b4
#
_entry.id   775209ac1c5a44059878ee9cc8e3f8b4
#
_cell.length_a   1.000
_cell.length_b   1.000
_cell.length_c   1.000
_cell.angle_alpha   90.00
_cell.angle_beta   90.00
_cell.angle_gamma   90.00
#
_symmetry.space_group_name_H-M   'P 1'
#
loop_
_entity.id
_entity.type
_entity.pdbx_description
1 polymer ?
#
loop_
_entity_poly.entity_id
_entity_poly.type
_entity_poly.pdbx_seq_one_letter_code
_entity_poly.pdbx_strand_id
1 'polypeptide(L)'
;MLDPRLLYSFSPALWETMRGTRPVLLHLWDGYIDAGLVSQALAEHLLSTCRHELLVEFDHDQLHDYRGRRPRMIFDTDHFVSATQFSLRLLKMWDATGKVFLLLTGREPDLQWERASTAITELIQRLDVRLVVSAYGIPMGVPHSRPTMITYHATRSDLLPRPNPMWIGRMEVPGGFGSFLELNLGKAGIDALSVGANVPHYLAESRFYQAVLAALESITTVTGLTLPAGGLYEAETANNAEIAAEVADSTEVQQVVSMLESQYDQQADGDLPSADEIGAELERFLHDESSKQEYRGPASATSADDVDRTDPGGADHPDAGGDADPGEPDTGDEPPGPESGR
;
A
#
# COMPACT_ATOMS: atom_id res chain seq x y z
N MET A 1 3.04 -2.93 24.76
CA MET A 1 3.43 -3.12 23.34
C MET A 1 4.65 -4.03 23.31
N LEU A 2 4.78 -4.94 22.35
CA LEU A 2 5.99 -5.75 22.15
C LEU A 2 7.13 -4.85 21.67
N ASP A 3 8.41 -5.25 21.92
CA ASP A 3 9.58 -4.46 21.48
C ASP A 3 9.59 -4.30 19.95
N PRO A 4 9.59 -3.07 19.41
CA PRO A 4 9.64 -2.81 17.97
C PRO A 4 10.88 -3.39 17.28
N ARG A 5 11.99 -3.48 18.00
CA ARG A 5 13.27 -3.99 17.47
C ARG A 5 13.27 -5.48 17.18
N LEU A 6 12.30 -6.22 17.70
CA LEU A 6 12.10 -7.64 17.37
C LEU A 6 11.31 -7.86 16.07
N LEU A 7 10.91 -6.78 15.36
CA LEU A 7 10.25 -6.85 14.05
C LEU A 7 11.23 -6.95 12.88
N TYR A 8 12.52 -6.76 13.11
CA TYR A 8 13.47 -6.70 12.00
C TYR A 8 14.86 -7.22 12.39
N SER A 9 15.58 -7.64 11.37
CA SER A 9 17.03 -7.89 11.43
C SER A 9 17.76 -6.87 10.54
N PHE A 10 19.03 -6.61 10.84
CA PHE A 10 19.84 -5.66 10.05
C PHE A 10 21.27 -6.17 9.86
N SER A 11 21.94 -5.69 8.80
CA SER A 11 23.35 -5.97 8.52
C SER A 11 24.25 -5.01 9.32
N PRO A 12 24.99 -5.47 10.35
CA PRO A 12 25.84 -4.58 11.15
C PRO A 12 26.95 -3.91 10.32
N ALA A 13 27.52 -4.63 9.37
CA ALA A 13 28.59 -4.10 8.51
C ALA A 13 28.10 -2.95 7.62
N LEU A 14 26.91 -3.11 7.00
CA LEU A 14 26.31 -2.05 6.18
C LEU A 14 25.82 -0.88 7.03
N TRP A 15 25.33 -1.16 8.24
CA TRP A 15 24.90 -0.11 9.17
C TRP A 15 25.99 0.91 9.48
N GLU A 16 27.21 0.43 9.75
CA GLU A 16 28.36 1.31 10.00
C GLU A 16 28.68 2.24 8.81
N THR A 17 28.41 1.77 7.57
CA THR A 17 28.63 2.60 6.36
C THR A 17 27.61 3.71 6.17
N MET A 18 26.55 3.74 6.99
CA MET A 18 25.51 4.78 6.93
C MET A 18 25.83 5.98 7.82
N ARG A 19 26.84 5.88 8.72
CA ARG A 19 27.19 6.97 9.65
C ARG A 19 27.55 8.25 8.92
N GLY A 20 26.88 9.35 9.29
CA GLY A 20 27.14 10.69 8.75
C GLY A 20 26.64 10.92 7.32
N THR A 21 25.94 9.96 6.70
CA THR A 21 25.44 10.13 5.33
C THR A 21 24.20 11.03 5.25
N ARG A 22 23.41 11.16 6.34
CA ARG A 22 22.16 11.90 6.41
C ARG A 22 21.28 11.67 5.17
N PRO A 23 20.89 10.40 4.88
CA PRO A 23 20.25 10.05 3.63
C PRO A 23 18.82 10.59 3.54
N VAL A 24 18.27 10.64 2.32
CA VAL A 24 16.83 10.62 2.09
C VAL A 24 16.36 9.18 2.21
N LEU A 25 15.16 8.97 2.75
CA LEU A 25 14.47 7.70 2.71
C LEU A 25 13.27 7.83 1.78
N LEU A 26 13.23 7.01 0.74
CA LEU A 26 12.03 6.81 -0.08
C LEU A 26 11.25 5.62 0.49
N HIS A 27 9.95 5.75 0.71
CA HIS A 27 9.11 4.58 0.97
C HIS A 27 8.10 4.39 -0.16
N LEU A 28 8.20 3.23 -0.79
CA LEU A 28 7.42 2.82 -1.95
C LEU A 28 6.94 1.40 -1.71
N TRP A 29 5.66 1.23 -1.47
CA TRP A 29 5.08 -0.08 -1.20
C TRP A 29 3.91 -0.46 -2.09
N ASP A 30 3.66 -1.77 -2.16
CA ASP A 30 2.42 -2.34 -2.64
C ASP A 30 1.38 -2.16 -1.53
N GLY A 31 0.69 -1.03 -1.55
CA GLY A 31 -0.21 -0.55 -0.50
C GLY A 31 -1.67 -0.51 -0.91
N TYR A 32 -2.52 -0.03 0.02
CA TYR A 32 -3.95 0.11 -0.21
C TYR A 32 -4.28 1.20 -1.23
N ILE A 33 -3.56 2.32 -1.20
CA ILE A 33 -3.75 3.43 -2.14
C ILE A 33 -2.53 3.49 -3.05
N ASP A 34 -2.68 3.01 -4.29
CA ASP A 34 -1.67 3.11 -5.34
C ASP A 34 -2.31 2.97 -6.73
N ALA A 35 -3.19 3.90 -7.09
CA ALA A 35 -3.79 3.93 -8.42
C ALA A 35 -2.71 4.02 -9.51
N GLY A 36 -2.92 3.33 -10.61
CA GLY A 36 -1.93 3.27 -11.68
C GLY A 36 -0.66 2.51 -11.33
N LEU A 37 -0.63 1.82 -10.15
CA LEU A 37 0.53 1.08 -9.64
C LEU A 37 1.81 1.92 -9.59
N VAL A 38 1.69 3.21 -9.23
CA VAL A 38 2.78 4.20 -9.29
C VAL A 38 3.91 3.85 -8.32
N SER A 39 3.59 3.58 -7.06
CA SER A 39 4.56 3.22 -6.03
C SER A 39 5.26 1.92 -6.37
N GLN A 40 4.50 0.91 -6.79
CA GLN A 40 5.02 -0.39 -7.18
C GLN A 40 5.97 -0.25 -8.39
N ALA A 41 5.55 0.45 -9.45
CA ALA A 41 6.35 0.62 -10.67
C ALA A 41 7.64 1.42 -10.39
N LEU A 42 7.58 2.45 -9.56
CA LEU A 42 8.75 3.20 -9.11
C LEU A 42 9.73 2.31 -8.33
N ALA A 43 9.24 1.50 -7.39
CA ALA A 43 10.09 0.59 -6.64
C ALA A 43 10.78 -0.43 -7.54
N GLU A 44 10.04 -1.07 -8.46
CA GLU A 44 10.58 -2.01 -9.45
C GLU A 44 11.63 -1.35 -10.34
N HIS A 45 11.36 -0.13 -10.82
CA HIS A 45 12.28 0.64 -11.65
C HIS A 45 13.57 0.97 -10.91
N LEU A 46 13.50 1.50 -9.69
CA LEU A 46 14.69 1.82 -8.90
C LEU A 46 15.50 0.58 -8.53
N LEU A 47 14.85 -0.55 -8.22
CA LEU A 47 15.53 -1.81 -7.96
C LEU A 47 16.24 -2.38 -9.19
N SER A 48 15.71 -2.14 -10.39
CA SER A 48 16.34 -2.62 -11.64
C SER A 48 17.45 -1.72 -12.14
N THR A 49 17.42 -0.42 -11.82
CA THR A 49 18.32 0.58 -12.41
C THR A 49 19.38 1.11 -11.44
N CYS A 50 19.13 1.05 -10.13
CA CYS A 50 20.06 1.55 -9.12
C CYS A 50 20.77 0.39 -8.39
N ARG A 51 22.07 0.57 -8.13
CA ARG A 51 22.78 -0.34 -7.21
C ARG A 51 22.13 -0.31 -5.83
N HIS A 52 21.94 -1.46 -5.22
CA HIS A 52 21.35 -1.57 -3.89
C HIS A 52 21.93 -2.72 -3.06
N GLU A 53 21.82 -2.61 -1.74
CA GLU A 53 22.23 -3.62 -0.75
C GLU A 53 21.18 -3.70 0.36
N LEU A 54 20.87 -4.90 0.85
CA LEU A 54 19.89 -5.13 1.92
C LEU A 54 20.45 -4.66 3.25
N LEU A 55 19.86 -3.61 3.83
CA LEU A 55 20.26 -3.05 5.12
C LEU A 55 19.43 -3.62 6.28
N VAL A 56 18.09 -3.66 6.13
CA VAL A 56 17.15 -4.19 7.13
C VAL A 56 16.10 -5.06 6.43
N GLU A 57 15.77 -6.17 7.05
CA GLU A 57 14.67 -7.04 6.66
C GLU A 57 13.68 -7.19 7.80
N PHE A 58 12.40 -6.91 7.52
CA PHE A 58 11.33 -7.04 8.51
C PHE A 58 10.76 -8.45 8.51
N ASP A 59 10.32 -8.88 9.67
CA ASP A 59 9.62 -10.15 9.86
C ASP A 59 8.20 -10.05 9.28
N HIS A 60 8.05 -10.54 8.06
CA HIS A 60 6.81 -10.48 7.31
C HIS A 60 5.69 -11.34 7.91
N ASP A 61 6.03 -12.44 8.64
CA ASP A 61 5.03 -13.28 9.32
C ASP A 61 4.30 -12.54 10.45
N GLN A 62 4.95 -11.54 11.06
CA GLN A 62 4.34 -10.71 12.08
C GLN A 62 3.52 -9.53 11.51
N LEU A 63 3.76 -9.16 10.25
CA LEU A 63 3.21 -7.94 9.65
C LEU A 63 2.11 -8.17 8.62
N HIS A 64 2.01 -9.38 8.04
CA HIS A 64 1.05 -9.63 6.97
C HIS A 64 -0.02 -10.65 7.36
N ASP A 65 -1.25 -10.39 6.93
CA ASP A 65 -2.37 -11.32 7.05
C ASP A 65 -2.46 -12.23 5.82
N TYR A 66 -1.94 -13.45 5.94
CA TYR A 66 -2.01 -14.47 4.89
C TYR A 66 -3.45 -14.92 4.56
N ARG A 67 -4.43 -14.61 5.40
CA ARG A 67 -5.84 -14.90 5.13
C ARG A 67 -6.47 -13.85 4.25
N GLY A 68 -6.15 -12.58 4.48
CA GLY A 68 -6.60 -11.47 3.65
C GLY A 68 -5.86 -11.42 2.30
N ARG A 69 -4.57 -11.75 2.32
CA ARG A 69 -3.69 -11.70 1.14
C ARG A 69 -2.97 -13.02 0.95
N ARG A 70 -3.58 -13.93 0.17
CA ARG A 70 -2.98 -15.24 -0.06
C ARG A 70 -1.79 -15.16 -1.02
N PRO A 71 -0.63 -15.76 -0.68
CA PRO A 71 0.49 -15.84 -1.61
C PRO A 71 0.10 -16.68 -2.82
N ARG A 72 0.59 -16.31 -4.00
CA ARG A 72 0.46 -17.17 -5.18
C ARG A 72 1.40 -18.35 -5.01
N MET A 73 0.89 -19.53 -5.26
CA MET A 73 1.67 -20.77 -5.22
C MET A 73 1.65 -21.44 -6.60
N ILE A 74 2.76 -22.01 -7.01
CA ILE A 74 2.85 -22.79 -8.24
C ILE A 74 2.74 -24.26 -7.86
N PHE A 75 1.71 -24.91 -8.39
CA PHE A 75 1.53 -26.35 -8.32
C PHE A 75 1.97 -26.95 -9.66
N ASP A 76 2.90 -27.89 -9.62
CA ASP A 76 3.40 -28.58 -10.80
C ASP A 76 3.08 -30.07 -10.69
N THR A 77 2.22 -30.54 -11.58
CA THR A 77 1.80 -31.93 -11.75
C THR A 77 1.21 -32.55 -10.48
N ASP A 78 1.98 -32.75 -9.41
CA ASP A 78 1.61 -33.48 -8.19
C ASP A 78 2.13 -32.84 -6.89
N HIS A 79 2.84 -31.68 -6.98
CA HIS A 79 3.42 -31.00 -5.81
C HIS A 79 3.53 -29.47 -5.99
N PHE A 80 3.68 -28.76 -4.87
CA PHE A 80 3.95 -27.32 -4.89
C PHE A 80 5.46 -27.08 -5.03
N VAL A 81 5.84 -26.27 -6.03
CA VAL A 81 7.26 -25.95 -6.34
C VAL A 81 7.71 -24.60 -5.81
N SER A 82 6.78 -23.66 -5.63
CA SER A 82 7.12 -22.34 -5.09
C SER A 82 5.91 -21.62 -4.50
N ALA A 83 6.19 -20.60 -3.68
CA ALA A 83 5.22 -19.62 -3.20
C ALA A 83 5.81 -18.22 -3.31
N THR A 84 5.00 -17.23 -3.66
CA THR A 84 5.40 -15.81 -3.57
C THR A 84 5.58 -15.45 -2.10
N GLN A 85 6.76 -14.96 -1.75
CA GLN A 85 7.03 -14.50 -0.39
C GLN A 85 6.70 -13.01 -0.26
N PHE A 86 6.03 -12.64 0.82
CA PHE A 86 5.89 -11.25 1.22
C PHE A 86 7.24 -10.75 1.73
N SER A 87 7.49 -9.48 1.57
CA SER A 87 8.69 -8.85 2.10
C SER A 87 8.42 -7.40 2.45
N LEU A 88 9.10 -6.91 3.46
CA LEU A 88 9.25 -5.49 3.75
C LEU A 88 10.72 -5.26 4.09
N ARG A 89 11.41 -4.45 3.29
CA ARG A 89 12.86 -4.31 3.34
C ARG A 89 13.28 -2.86 3.28
N LEU A 90 14.31 -2.51 4.04
CA LEU A 90 15.02 -1.25 3.90
C LEU A 90 16.35 -1.52 3.18
N LEU A 91 16.52 -0.89 2.05
CA LEU A 91 17.68 -1.04 1.18
C LEU A 91 18.54 0.22 1.22
N LYS A 92 19.85 0.05 1.24
CA LYS A 92 20.80 1.09 0.93
C LYS A 92 20.95 1.17 -0.58
N MET A 93 20.71 2.34 -1.14
CA MET A 93 20.68 2.60 -2.58
C MET A 93 21.74 3.65 -2.95
N TRP A 94 22.13 3.67 -4.23
CA TRP A 94 22.98 4.71 -4.80
C TRP A 94 22.31 5.30 -6.04
N ASP A 95 22.21 6.61 -6.10
CA ASP A 95 21.73 7.32 -7.28
C ASP A 95 22.79 7.32 -8.42
N ALA A 96 22.46 7.89 -9.57
CA ALA A 96 23.36 7.92 -10.74
C ALA A 96 24.68 8.67 -10.47
N THR A 97 24.76 9.54 -9.45
CA THR A 97 25.97 10.26 -9.06
C THR A 97 26.76 9.54 -7.95
N GLY A 98 26.25 8.42 -7.44
CA GLY A 98 26.83 7.68 -6.33
C GLY A 98 26.41 8.20 -4.96
N LYS A 99 25.46 9.13 -4.87
CA LYS A 99 24.91 9.62 -3.61
C LYS A 99 24.03 8.54 -2.98
N VAL A 100 24.26 8.30 -1.66
CA VAL A 100 23.50 7.29 -0.91
C VAL A 100 22.12 7.80 -0.56
N PHE A 101 21.11 6.95 -0.75
CA PHE A 101 19.76 7.12 -0.23
C PHE A 101 19.22 5.78 0.28
N LEU A 102 18.07 5.77 0.89
CA LEU A 102 17.40 4.58 1.41
C LEU A 102 16.10 4.34 0.66
N LEU A 103 15.77 3.07 0.42
CA LEU A 103 14.47 2.65 -0.11
C LEU A 103 13.83 1.65 0.86
N LEU A 104 12.70 2.01 1.45
CA LEU A 104 11.83 1.12 2.19
C LEU A 104 10.74 0.63 1.24
N THR A 105 10.77 -0.66 0.92
CA THR A 105 9.89 -1.23 -0.11
C THR A 105 9.46 -2.66 0.24
N GLY A 106 8.40 -3.08 -0.39
CA GLY A 106 7.75 -4.37 -0.20
C GLY A 106 6.26 -4.19 -0.02
N ARG A 107 5.63 -5.07 0.73
CA ARG A 107 4.19 -5.01 0.98
C ARG A 107 3.86 -4.17 2.21
N GLU A 108 2.82 -3.35 2.11
CA GLU A 108 2.27 -2.59 3.23
C GLU A 108 1.87 -3.54 4.37
N PRO A 109 2.25 -3.25 5.64
CA PRO A 109 1.81 -4.04 6.79
C PRO A 109 0.29 -4.09 6.94
N ASP A 110 -0.26 -5.28 7.13
CA ASP A 110 -1.67 -5.49 7.47
C ASP A 110 -1.90 -5.42 9.00
N LEU A 111 -0.87 -5.79 9.78
CA LEU A 111 -0.93 -6.00 11.23
C LEU A 111 0.10 -5.16 11.97
N GLN A 112 -0.13 -4.96 13.27
CA GLN A 112 0.81 -4.32 14.21
C GLN A 112 1.27 -2.91 13.79
N TRP A 113 0.41 -2.11 13.22
CA TRP A 113 0.72 -0.78 12.68
C TRP A 113 1.47 0.13 13.65
N GLU A 114 1.03 0.21 14.91
CA GLU A 114 1.72 1.01 15.95
C GLU A 114 3.16 0.54 16.16
N ARG A 115 3.36 -0.77 16.23
CA ARG A 115 4.67 -1.35 16.45
C ARG A 115 5.58 -1.20 15.22
N ALA A 116 5.04 -1.43 14.02
CA ALA A 116 5.76 -1.27 12.76
C ALA A 116 6.15 0.20 12.53
N SER A 117 5.23 1.13 12.75
CA SER A 117 5.49 2.57 12.66
C SER A 117 6.57 3.02 13.67
N THR A 118 6.53 2.51 14.91
CA THR A 118 7.56 2.80 15.91
C THR A 118 8.92 2.24 15.48
N ALA A 119 8.98 1.01 14.99
CA ALA A 119 10.21 0.40 14.49
C ALA A 119 10.84 1.20 13.34
N ILE A 120 10.03 1.62 12.36
CA ILE A 120 10.48 2.43 11.23
C ILE A 120 10.93 3.81 11.70
N THR A 121 10.20 4.45 12.60
CA THR A 121 10.59 5.76 13.18
C THR A 121 11.92 5.68 13.92
N GLU A 122 12.15 4.64 14.74
CA GLU A 122 13.45 4.44 15.41
C GLU A 122 14.59 4.20 14.40
N LEU A 123 14.36 3.46 13.32
CA LEU A 123 15.35 3.26 12.26
C LEU A 123 15.70 4.58 11.56
N ILE A 124 14.70 5.40 11.23
CA ILE A 124 14.86 6.73 10.62
C ILE A 124 15.75 7.62 11.51
N GLN A 125 15.44 7.68 12.80
CA GLN A 125 16.23 8.49 13.77
C GLN A 125 17.67 7.97 13.90
N ARG A 126 17.86 6.67 14.05
CA ARG A 126 19.18 6.04 14.18
C ARG A 126 20.05 6.18 12.93
N LEU A 127 19.46 6.26 11.75
CA LEU A 127 20.14 6.43 10.46
C LEU A 127 20.32 7.92 10.10
N ASP A 128 19.88 8.85 10.98
CA ASP A 128 19.93 10.30 10.76
C ASP A 128 19.33 10.70 9.39
N VAL A 129 18.15 10.11 9.05
CA VAL A 129 17.43 10.42 7.81
C VAL A 129 17.01 11.88 7.84
N ARG A 130 17.39 12.66 6.81
CA ARG A 130 17.09 14.09 6.74
C ARG A 130 15.70 14.41 6.20
N LEU A 131 15.10 13.51 5.41
CA LEU A 131 13.79 13.67 4.80
C LEU A 131 13.25 12.29 4.41
N VAL A 132 12.01 12.03 4.75
CA VAL A 132 11.26 10.85 4.26
C VAL A 132 10.38 11.30 3.11
N VAL A 133 10.39 10.57 1.99
CA VAL A 133 9.53 10.86 0.83
C VAL A 133 8.78 9.62 0.42
N SER A 134 7.47 9.75 0.24
CA SER A 134 6.64 8.72 -0.40
C SER A 134 6.16 9.17 -1.77
N ALA A 135 5.81 8.19 -2.60
CA ALA A 135 5.07 8.44 -3.84
C ALA A 135 4.05 7.34 -4.08
N TYR A 136 2.88 7.71 -4.56
CA TYR A 136 1.78 6.79 -4.85
C TYR A 136 0.79 7.43 -5.82
N GLY A 137 -0.07 6.62 -6.43
CA GLY A 137 -1.13 7.12 -7.30
C GLY A 137 -2.43 7.38 -6.54
N ILE A 138 -3.12 8.45 -6.89
CA ILE A 138 -4.43 8.84 -6.37
C ILE A 138 -5.45 8.75 -7.51
N PRO A 139 -6.53 7.93 -7.40
CA PRO A 139 -7.55 7.89 -8.43
C PRO A 139 -8.33 9.20 -8.45
N MET A 140 -8.38 9.86 -9.61
CA MET A 140 -8.99 11.18 -9.79
C MET A 140 -9.81 11.24 -11.07
N GLY A 141 -10.75 12.21 -11.12
CA GLY A 141 -11.49 12.55 -12.33
C GLY A 141 -10.66 13.38 -13.32
N VAL A 142 -9.56 12.79 -13.80
CA VAL A 142 -8.64 13.43 -14.75
C VAL A 142 -8.50 12.58 -16.02
N PRO A 143 -8.23 13.17 -17.19
CA PRO A 143 -8.01 12.41 -18.42
C PRO A 143 -6.55 11.94 -18.53
N HIS A 144 -6.31 10.81 -19.19
CA HIS A 144 -4.96 10.30 -19.48
C HIS A 144 -4.22 11.11 -20.55
N SER A 145 -4.94 11.86 -21.37
CA SER A 145 -4.44 12.66 -22.49
C SER A 145 -3.86 14.03 -22.11
N ARG A 146 -3.89 14.37 -20.80
CA ARG A 146 -3.34 15.61 -20.26
C ARG A 146 -2.19 15.29 -19.30
N PRO A 147 -1.27 16.25 -19.03
CA PRO A 147 -0.17 16.07 -18.09
C PRO A 147 -0.64 15.64 -16.71
N THR A 148 0.03 14.66 -16.09
CA THR A 148 -0.28 14.21 -14.74
C THR A 148 -0.02 15.32 -13.73
N MET A 149 -1.05 15.69 -12.99
CA MET A 149 -0.93 16.62 -11.86
C MET A 149 -0.38 15.90 -10.62
N ILE A 150 0.49 16.60 -9.88
CA ILE A 150 1.03 16.12 -8.62
C ILE A 150 0.43 16.92 -7.46
N THR A 151 -0.09 16.21 -6.49
CA THR A 151 -0.54 16.71 -5.20
C THR A 151 0.50 16.39 -4.14
N TYR A 152 0.81 17.34 -3.26
CA TYR A 152 1.78 17.18 -2.19
C TYR A 152 1.11 17.30 -0.83
N HIS A 153 1.54 16.50 0.13
CA HIS A 153 1.28 16.74 1.55
C HIS A 153 2.54 16.44 2.37
N ALA A 154 2.62 16.97 3.57
CA ALA A 154 3.84 16.87 4.38
C ALA A 154 3.54 17.02 5.86
N THR A 155 4.48 16.60 6.70
CA THR A 155 4.42 16.77 8.16
C THR A 155 4.42 18.23 8.61
N ARG A 156 4.87 19.16 7.75
CA ARG A 156 4.80 20.62 7.94
C ARG A 156 4.75 21.34 6.60
N SER A 157 4.03 22.46 6.55
CA SER A 157 3.67 23.13 5.30
C SER A 157 4.85 23.74 4.53
N ASP A 158 5.93 24.10 5.20
CA ASP A 158 7.13 24.70 4.59
C ASP A 158 8.02 23.67 3.84
N LEU A 159 7.70 22.36 3.93
CA LEU A 159 8.31 21.34 3.11
C LEU A 159 7.67 21.23 1.71
N LEU A 160 6.49 21.82 1.52
CA LEU A 160 5.78 21.72 0.23
C LEU A 160 6.53 22.54 -0.85
N PRO A 161 6.86 21.95 -1.99
CA PRO A 161 7.57 22.65 -3.07
C PRO A 161 6.70 23.72 -3.74
N ARG A 162 5.40 23.60 -3.65
CA ARG A 162 4.38 24.53 -4.14
C ARG A 162 3.07 24.31 -3.40
N PRO A 163 2.16 25.31 -3.34
CA PRO A 163 0.79 25.10 -2.87
C PRO A 163 0.06 24.08 -3.74
N ASN A 164 -0.80 23.27 -3.12
CA ASN A 164 -1.67 22.36 -3.87
C ASN A 164 -2.82 23.15 -4.48
N PRO A 165 -3.00 23.09 -5.80
CA PRO A 165 -4.08 23.85 -6.45
C PRO A 165 -5.47 23.27 -6.17
N MET A 166 -5.57 21.99 -5.79
CA MET A 166 -6.84 21.25 -5.75
C MET A 166 -7.34 20.91 -4.35
N TRP A 167 -6.52 21.08 -3.29
CA TRP A 167 -6.92 20.69 -1.94
C TRP A 167 -7.29 21.89 -1.09
N ILE A 168 -8.59 22.09 -0.91
CA ILE A 168 -9.12 23.16 -0.08
C ILE A 168 -10.05 22.51 0.94
N GLY A 169 -9.61 22.46 2.20
CA GLY A 169 -10.45 22.10 3.33
C GLY A 169 -10.08 20.78 4.04
N ARG A 170 -10.94 20.41 4.96
CA ARG A 170 -10.83 19.21 5.80
C ARG A 170 -11.68 18.09 5.21
N MET A 171 -11.09 16.90 5.05
CA MET A 171 -11.80 15.70 4.61
C MET A 171 -11.42 14.48 5.42
N GLU A 172 -12.27 13.47 5.44
CA GLU A 172 -11.98 12.15 5.98
C GLU A 172 -11.66 11.21 4.81
N VAL A 173 -10.55 10.48 4.93
CA VAL A 173 -10.09 9.53 3.92
C VAL A 173 -9.77 8.19 4.56
N PRO A 174 -9.95 7.07 3.85
CA PRO A 174 -9.50 5.78 4.33
C PRO A 174 -8.01 5.80 4.63
N GLY A 175 -7.61 5.26 5.80
CA GLY A 175 -6.20 5.23 6.21
C GLY A 175 -5.45 4.05 5.61
N GLY A 176 -4.33 4.32 4.94
CA GLY A 176 -3.28 3.33 4.65
C GLY A 176 -2.14 3.43 5.65
N PHE A 177 -1.29 2.40 5.73
CA PHE A 177 -0.14 2.41 6.64
C PHE A 177 0.84 3.55 6.31
N GLY A 178 0.98 3.92 5.04
CA GLY A 178 1.81 5.07 4.62
C GLY A 178 1.37 6.38 5.26
N SER A 179 0.07 6.69 5.21
CA SER A 179 -0.51 7.88 5.84
C SER A 179 -0.41 7.83 7.38
N PHE A 180 -0.61 6.63 7.96
CA PHE A 180 -0.44 6.41 9.39
C PHE A 180 1.02 6.63 9.84
N LEU A 181 1.98 6.15 9.04
CA LEU A 181 3.41 6.38 9.28
C LEU A 181 3.75 7.88 9.21
N GLU A 182 3.30 8.59 8.18
CA GLU A 182 3.53 10.04 8.03
C GLU A 182 2.99 10.83 9.21
N LEU A 183 1.77 10.51 9.66
CA LEU A 183 1.18 11.12 10.86
C LEU A 183 2.08 10.93 12.09
N ASN A 184 2.63 9.73 12.31
CA ASN A 184 3.50 9.43 13.44
C ASN A 184 4.90 10.06 13.30
N LEU A 185 5.43 10.14 12.08
CA LEU A 185 6.67 10.89 11.78
C LEU A 185 6.51 12.38 12.15
N GLY A 186 5.38 12.99 11.78
CA GLY A 186 5.07 14.37 12.15
C GLY A 186 4.99 14.57 13.67
N LYS A 187 4.34 13.65 14.42
CA LYS A 187 4.32 13.66 15.88
C LYS A 187 5.73 13.51 16.49
N ALA A 188 6.63 12.81 15.83
CA ALA A 188 8.01 12.64 16.23
C ALA A 188 8.95 13.78 15.78
N GLY A 189 8.44 14.81 15.09
CA GLY A 189 9.21 15.95 14.59
C GLY A 189 10.13 15.58 13.42
N ILE A 190 9.81 14.54 12.66
CA ILE A 190 10.57 14.06 11.49
C ILE A 190 9.96 14.66 10.23
N ASP A 191 10.81 15.20 9.38
CA ASP A 191 10.41 15.75 8.08
C ASP A 191 10.00 14.64 7.12
N ALA A 192 8.73 14.65 6.71
CA ALA A 192 8.19 13.75 5.70
C ALA A 192 7.34 14.53 4.69
N LEU A 193 7.41 14.10 3.42
CA LEU A 193 6.68 14.67 2.30
C LEU A 193 6.18 13.54 1.41
N SER A 194 4.95 13.66 0.95
CA SER A 194 4.32 12.69 0.06
C SER A 194 3.99 13.32 -1.30
N VAL A 195 4.23 12.53 -2.35
CA VAL A 195 3.99 12.86 -3.75
C VAL A 195 2.82 12.02 -4.25
N GLY A 196 1.65 12.60 -4.34
CA GLY A 196 0.45 11.96 -4.90
C GLY A 196 0.34 12.26 -6.40
N ALA A 197 0.50 11.27 -7.26
CA ALA A 197 0.27 11.41 -8.69
C ALA A 197 -1.20 11.16 -9.01
N ASN A 198 -1.87 12.14 -9.65
CA ASN A 198 -3.27 12.02 -10.01
C ASN A 198 -3.41 11.07 -11.20
N VAL A 199 -4.10 9.96 -11.03
CA VAL A 199 -4.30 8.91 -12.02
C VAL A 199 -5.77 8.90 -12.44
N PRO A 200 -6.09 8.81 -13.74
CA PRO A 200 -7.46 8.61 -14.17
C PRO A 200 -8.10 7.44 -13.45
N HIS A 201 -9.30 7.62 -12.87
CA HIS A 201 -9.98 6.58 -12.11
C HIS A 201 -10.20 5.28 -12.91
N TYR A 202 -10.41 5.38 -14.22
CA TYR A 202 -10.57 4.22 -15.12
C TYR A 202 -9.27 3.46 -15.40
N LEU A 203 -8.10 3.99 -14.98
CA LEU A 203 -6.79 3.36 -15.04
C LEU A 203 -6.24 2.97 -13.67
N ALA A 204 -7.05 3.06 -12.61
CA ALA A 204 -6.60 2.87 -11.24
C ALA A 204 -5.96 1.49 -10.99
N GLU A 205 -6.47 0.44 -11.63
CA GLU A 205 -5.97 -0.93 -11.50
C GLU A 205 -4.90 -1.33 -12.53
N SER A 206 -4.60 -0.45 -13.49
CA SER A 206 -3.64 -0.68 -14.58
C SER A 206 -2.39 0.18 -14.39
N ARG A 207 -1.24 -0.25 -14.91
CA ARG A 207 -0.03 0.59 -14.88
C ARG A 207 -0.23 1.85 -15.71
N PHE A 208 0.06 3.00 -15.11
CA PHE A 208 0.01 4.30 -15.79
C PHE A 208 1.35 5.01 -15.69
N TYR A 209 2.20 4.76 -16.69
CA TYR A 209 3.61 5.20 -16.68
C TYR A 209 3.79 6.71 -16.75
N GLN A 210 2.85 7.47 -17.28
CA GLN A 210 2.88 8.93 -17.24
C GLN A 210 2.87 9.45 -15.79
N ALA A 211 2.06 8.84 -14.91
CA ALA A 211 2.05 9.16 -13.48
C ALA A 211 3.34 8.70 -12.77
N VAL A 212 3.90 7.56 -13.17
CA VAL A 212 5.18 7.06 -12.65
C VAL A 212 6.31 8.05 -12.94
N LEU A 213 6.40 8.55 -14.18
CA LEU A 213 7.39 9.56 -14.57
C LEU A 213 7.21 10.87 -13.82
N ALA A 214 5.98 11.39 -13.76
CA ALA A 214 5.70 12.63 -13.04
C ALA A 214 6.07 12.53 -11.54
N ALA A 215 5.83 11.36 -10.91
CA ALA A 215 6.23 11.11 -9.54
C ALA A 215 7.76 11.01 -9.39
N LEU A 216 8.47 10.36 -10.31
CA LEU A 216 9.94 10.28 -10.30
C LEU A 216 10.59 11.67 -10.43
N GLU A 217 10.09 12.51 -11.33
CA GLU A 217 10.56 13.88 -11.50
C GLU A 217 10.32 14.72 -10.24
N SER A 218 9.16 14.54 -9.62
CA SER A 218 8.83 15.20 -8.36
C SER A 218 9.76 14.77 -7.23
N ILE A 219 10.00 13.45 -7.07
CA ILE A 219 10.98 12.93 -6.09
C ILE A 219 12.36 13.52 -6.35
N THR A 220 12.82 13.55 -7.59
CA THR A 220 14.11 14.13 -7.98
C THR A 220 14.20 15.60 -7.56
N THR A 221 13.15 16.36 -7.83
CA THR A 221 13.06 17.79 -7.50
C THR A 221 13.14 18.04 -5.98
N VAL A 222 12.34 17.32 -5.18
CA VAL A 222 12.26 17.59 -3.73
C VAL A 222 13.42 17.01 -2.94
N THR A 223 14.10 15.98 -3.46
CA THR A 223 15.19 15.30 -2.76
C THR A 223 16.58 15.74 -3.21
N GLY A 224 16.70 16.23 -4.44
CA GLY A 224 17.98 16.49 -5.11
C GLY A 224 18.78 15.21 -5.38
N LEU A 225 18.10 14.07 -5.51
CA LEU A 225 18.67 12.82 -6.01
C LEU A 225 18.69 12.83 -7.54
N THR A 226 19.65 12.14 -8.14
CA THR A 226 19.72 11.96 -9.59
C THR A 226 19.24 10.53 -9.90
N LEU A 227 17.92 10.38 -10.00
CA LEU A 227 17.30 9.07 -10.25
C LEU A 227 17.23 8.82 -11.76
N PRO A 228 17.63 7.62 -12.23
CA PRO A 228 17.56 7.30 -13.65
C PRO A 228 16.10 7.16 -14.10
N ALA A 229 15.76 7.77 -15.25
CA ALA A 229 14.43 7.67 -15.87
C ALA A 229 14.44 6.76 -17.13
N GLY A 230 15.61 6.25 -17.52
CA GLY A 230 15.73 5.40 -18.71
C GLY A 230 14.81 4.18 -18.66
N GLY A 231 14.20 3.83 -19.79
CA GLY A 231 13.22 2.75 -19.88
C GLY A 231 11.79 3.14 -19.49
N LEU A 232 11.59 4.18 -18.64
CA LEU A 232 10.25 4.65 -18.29
C LEU A 232 9.62 5.47 -19.42
N TYR A 233 10.41 6.23 -20.19
CA TYR A 233 9.89 6.99 -21.34
C TYR A 233 9.39 6.08 -22.47
N GLU A 234 10.11 4.97 -22.73
CA GLU A 234 9.67 3.97 -23.68
C GLU A 234 8.42 3.24 -23.19
N ALA A 235 8.38 2.92 -21.90
CA ALA A 235 7.22 2.29 -21.27
C ALA A 235 5.99 3.21 -21.26
N GLU A 236 6.16 4.51 -21.01
CA GLU A 236 5.09 5.52 -21.11
C GLU A 236 4.55 5.60 -22.55
N THR A 237 5.44 5.68 -23.54
CA THR A 237 5.04 5.77 -24.95
C THR A 237 4.22 4.56 -25.38
N ALA A 238 4.66 3.35 -25.01
CA ALA A 238 3.95 2.12 -25.31
C ALA A 238 2.60 2.06 -24.61
N ASN A 239 2.57 2.38 -23.31
CA ASN A 239 1.37 2.36 -22.48
C ASN A 239 0.32 3.38 -22.96
N ASN A 240 0.75 4.60 -23.33
CA ASN A 240 -0.17 5.61 -23.88
C ASN A 240 -0.78 5.15 -25.21
N ALA A 241 -0.02 4.43 -26.06
CA ALA A 241 -0.55 3.87 -27.31
C ALA A 241 -1.57 2.75 -27.05
N GLU A 242 -1.34 1.89 -26.04
CA GLU A 242 -2.30 0.85 -25.62
C GLU A 242 -3.59 1.48 -25.09
N ILE A 243 -3.49 2.45 -24.18
CA ILE A 243 -4.64 3.17 -23.63
C ILE A 243 -5.45 3.86 -24.74
N ALA A 244 -4.76 4.53 -25.68
CA ALA A 244 -5.43 5.19 -26.80
C ALA A 244 -6.19 4.20 -27.71
N ALA A 245 -5.64 3.00 -27.92
CA ALA A 245 -6.30 1.94 -28.66
C ALA A 245 -7.56 1.42 -27.93
N GLU A 246 -7.46 1.14 -26.63
CA GLU A 246 -8.60 0.71 -25.80
C GLU A 246 -9.72 1.78 -25.76
N VAL A 247 -9.35 3.05 -25.63
CA VAL A 247 -10.31 4.17 -25.68
C VAL A 247 -10.98 4.25 -27.03
N ALA A 248 -10.24 4.05 -28.14
CA ALA A 248 -10.79 4.11 -29.49
C ALA A 248 -11.84 3.02 -29.76
N ASP A 249 -11.76 1.87 -29.07
CA ASP A 249 -12.67 0.74 -29.24
C ASP A 249 -14.03 0.93 -28.56
N SER A 250 -14.19 1.94 -27.68
CA SER A 250 -15.44 2.20 -26.93
C SER A 250 -15.90 3.65 -27.02
N THR A 251 -17.02 3.88 -27.68
CA THR A 251 -17.65 5.21 -27.76
C THR A 251 -18.03 5.77 -26.40
N GLU A 252 -18.42 4.92 -25.44
CA GLU A 252 -18.78 5.31 -24.09
C GLU A 252 -17.53 5.84 -23.35
N VAL A 253 -16.41 5.13 -23.42
CA VAL A 253 -15.15 5.56 -22.83
C VAL A 253 -14.64 6.85 -23.47
N GLN A 254 -14.76 7.01 -24.79
CA GLN A 254 -14.42 8.27 -25.48
C GLN A 254 -15.21 9.46 -24.95
N GLN A 255 -16.52 9.30 -24.69
CA GLN A 255 -17.34 10.36 -24.12
C GLN A 255 -16.88 10.75 -22.72
N VAL A 256 -16.56 9.78 -21.87
CA VAL A 256 -16.03 10.03 -20.52
C VAL A 256 -14.70 10.78 -20.60
N VAL A 257 -13.77 10.33 -21.45
CA VAL A 257 -12.47 11.00 -21.63
C VAL A 257 -12.65 12.43 -22.11
N SER A 258 -13.52 12.68 -23.11
CA SER A 258 -13.78 14.02 -23.65
C SER A 258 -14.40 14.96 -22.60
N MET A 259 -15.27 14.45 -21.73
CA MET A 259 -15.81 15.21 -20.61
C MET A 259 -14.70 15.59 -19.61
N LEU A 260 -13.86 14.64 -19.23
CA LEU A 260 -12.74 14.88 -18.32
C LEU A 260 -11.70 15.85 -18.90
N GLU A 261 -11.42 15.78 -20.21
CA GLU A 261 -10.58 16.76 -20.92
C GLU A 261 -11.12 18.18 -20.80
N SER A 262 -12.42 18.32 -21.05
CA SER A 262 -13.08 19.63 -20.95
C SER A 262 -13.02 20.20 -19.53
N GLN A 263 -13.21 19.36 -18.51
CA GLN A 263 -13.09 19.76 -17.11
C GLN A 263 -11.66 20.14 -16.75
N TYR A 264 -10.69 19.34 -17.17
CA TYR A 264 -9.27 19.61 -16.93
C TYR A 264 -8.81 20.95 -17.55
N ASP A 265 -9.20 21.20 -18.80
CA ASP A 265 -8.84 22.42 -19.53
C ASP A 265 -9.49 23.66 -18.90
N GLN A 266 -10.75 23.57 -18.40
CA GLN A 266 -11.41 24.65 -17.64
C GLN A 266 -10.70 24.94 -16.30
N GLN A 267 -10.23 23.92 -15.59
CA GLN A 267 -9.47 24.10 -14.35
C GLN A 267 -8.11 24.77 -14.60
N ALA A 268 -7.46 24.46 -15.71
CA ALA A 268 -6.18 25.07 -16.10
C ALA A 268 -6.34 26.58 -16.42
N ASP A 269 -7.51 26.99 -16.91
CA ASP A 269 -7.85 28.39 -17.23
C ASP A 269 -8.29 29.23 -16.02
N GLY A 270 -8.37 28.65 -14.80
CA GLY A 270 -8.59 29.37 -13.55
C GLY A 270 -9.99 29.26 -12.94
N ASP A 271 -10.89 28.45 -13.49
CA ASP A 271 -12.19 28.10 -12.89
C ASP A 271 -12.03 26.79 -12.08
N LEU A 272 -11.75 26.91 -10.79
CA LEU A 272 -11.55 25.77 -9.88
C LEU A 272 -12.89 25.15 -9.46
N PRO A 273 -13.09 23.82 -9.56
CA PRO A 273 -14.22 23.15 -8.93
C PRO A 273 -14.18 23.31 -7.40
N SER A 274 -15.34 23.42 -6.80
CA SER A 274 -15.48 23.55 -5.35
C SER A 274 -15.07 22.27 -4.62
N ALA A 275 -14.63 22.40 -3.36
CA ALA A 275 -14.29 21.26 -2.49
C ALA A 275 -15.44 20.25 -2.35
N ASP A 276 -16.69 20.72 -2.46
CA ASP A 276 -17.89 19.88 -2.38
C ASP A 276 -18.08 19.00 -3.62
N GLU A 277 -17.70 19.47 -4.80
CA GLU A 277 -17.75 18.69 -6.05
C GLU A 277 -16.71 17.57 -6.06
N ILE A 278 -15.52 17.86 -5.57
CA ILE A 278 -14.42 16.86 -5.44
C ILE A 278 -14.78 15.81 -4.38
N GLY A 279 -15.34 16.24 -3.24
CA GLY A 279 -15.81 15.34 -2.18
C GLY A 279 -16.89 14.37 -2.67
N ALA A 280 -17.88 14.89 -3.40
CA ALA A 280 -18.98 14.09 -3.96
C ALA A 280 -18.52 13.08 -5.04
N GLU A 281 -17.44 13.36 -5.75
CA GLU A 281 -16.88 12.47 -6.77
C GLU A 281 -16.07 11.33 -6.13
N LEU A 282 -15.31 11.66 -5.08
CA LEU A 282 -14.58 10.67 -4.28
C LEU A 282 -15.54 9.74 -3.52
N GLU A 283 -16.62 10.29 -2.93
CA GLU A 283 -17.65 9.48 -2.26
C GLU A 283 -18.35 8.52 -3.23
N ARG A 284 -18.65 8.96 -4.45
CA ARG A 284 -19.24 8.12 -5.50
C ARG A 284 -18.30 6.97 -5.87
N PHE A 285 -17.02 7.24 -6.06
CA PHE A 285 -16.04 6.22 -6.37
C PHE A 285 -15.91 5.18 -5.24
N LEU A 286 -15.82 5.62 -4.00
CA LEU A 286 -15.74 4.74 -2.83
C LEU A 286 -17.02 3.92 -2.62
N HIS A 287 -18.18 4.48 -2.94
CA HIS A 287 -19.46 3.76 -2.87
C HIS A 287 -19.57 2.68 -3.95
N ASP A 288 -19.09 2.95 -5.17
CA ASP A 288 -19.06 1.98 -6.27
C ASP A 288 -18.09 0.83 -6.00
N GLU A 289 -16.93 1.11 -5.42
CA GLU A 289 -15.96 0.08 -4.99
C GLU A 289 -16.51 -0.79 -3.86
N SER A 290 -17.16 -0.19 -2.87
CA SER A 290 -17.82 -0.93 -1.77
C SER A 290 -18.93 -1.84 -2.30
N SER A 291 -19.70 -1.39 -3.27
CA SER A 291 -20.77 -2.16 -3.91
C SER A 291 -20.24 -3.34 -4.73
N LYS A 292 -19.08 -3.19 -5.37
CA LYS A 292 -18.40 -4.28 -6.10
C LYS A 292 -17.81 -5.34 -5.16
N GLN A 293 -17.36 -4.95 -3.95
CA GLN A 293 -16.87 -5.89 -2.94
C GLN A 293 -18.00 -6.70 -2.29
N GLU A 294 -19.18 -6.12 -2.04
CA GLU A 294 -20.32 -6.85 -1.51
C GLU A 294 -20.90 -7.89 -2.50
N TYR A 295 -20.73 -7.68 -3.82
CA TYR A 295 -21.19 -8.64 -4.85
C TYR A 295 -20.25 -9.85 -5.06
N ARG A 296 -19.09 -9.89 -4.43
CA ARG A 296 -18.18 -11.06 -4.38
C ARG A 296 -18.39 -11.96 -3.15
N GLY A 297 -19.62 -12.11 -2.68
CA GLY A 297 -20.00 -13.15 -1.72
C GLY A 297 -19.86 -14.55 -2.33
N PRO A 298 -19.64 -15.59 -1.51
CA PRO A 298 -19.27 -16.92 -1.99
C PRO A 298 -20.40 -17.52 -2.85
N ALA A 299 -20.00 -18.03 -4.02
CA ALA A 299 -20.88 -18.81 -4.88
C ALA A 299 -21.51 -19.95 -4.09
N SER A 300 -22.83 -19.93 -3.96
CA SER A 300 -23.61 -21.00 -3.38
C SER A 300 -23.49 -22.24 -4.26
N ALA A 301 -22.94 -23.30 -3.70
CA ALA A 301 -23.05 -24.63 -4.27
C ALA A 301 -24.52 -25.05 -4.22
N THR A 302 -25.13 -25.19 -5.39
CA THR A 302 -26.39 -25.88 -5.56
C THR A 302 -26.16 -27.39 -5.39
N SER A 303 -26.80 -27.99 -4.37
CA SER A 303 -27.10 -29.41 -4.41
C SER A 303 -28.64 -29.57 -4.45
N ALA A 304 -29.08 -30.18 -5.54
CA ALA A 304 -30.41 -30.71 -5.66
C ALA A 304 -30.55 -31.90 -4.72
N ASP A 305 -31.65 -31.97 -3.96
CA ASP A 305 -32.49 -33.13 -3.87
C ASP A 305 -33.79 -32.76 -3.15
N ASP A 306 -34.84 -32.95 -3.90
CA ASP A 306 -36.24 -32.81 -3.59
C ASP A 306 -36.73 -34.13 -2.93
N VAL A 307 -37.32 -34.12 -1.74
CA VAL A 307 -38.37 -35.09 -1.33
C VAL A 307 -39.31 -34.49 -0.29
N ASP A 308 -40.53 -34.32 -0.75
CA ASP A 308 -41.81 -34.16 -0.12
C ASP A 308 -42.02 -34.95 1.20
N ARG A 309 -42.62 -34.31 2.24
CA ARG A 309 -43.80 -34.77 2.99
C ARG A 309 -44.19 -33.96 4.22
N THR A 310 -45.32 -33.26 4.09
CA THR A 310 -46.45 -33.15 5.03
C THR A 310 -46.23 -33.06 6.55
N ASP A 311 -46.70 -31.90 7.07
CA ASP A 311 -47.22 -31.63 8.44
C ASP A 311 -48.46 -32.50 8.78
N PRO A 312 -48.88 -32.80 10.05
CA PRO A 312 -49.18 -31.78 11.04
C PRO A 312 -49.02 -32.16 12.54
N GLY A 313 -49.01 -31.16 13.42
CA GLY A 313 -49.77 -31.24 14.68
C GLY A 313 -49.02 -31.26 15.99
N GLY A 314 -49.12 -30.20 16.76
CA GLY A 314 -49.68 -30.25 18.11
C GLY A 314 -48.73 -30.26 19.32
N ALA A 315 -48.69 -29.13 20.01
CA ALA A 315 -48.93 -28.94 21.44
C ALA A 315 -47.89 -29.33 22.54
N ASP A 316 -47.66 -28.31 23.35
CA ASP A 316 -47.50 -28.31 24.83
C ASP A 316 -46.11 -28.48 25.47
N HIS A 317 -45.74 -27.41 26.16
CA HIS A 317 -44.90 -27.32 27.39
C HIS A 317 -45.54 -28.10 28.57
N PRO A 318 -44.90 -28.44 29.75
CA PRO A 318 -43.97 -27.63 30.48
C PRO A 318 -42.89 -28.35 31.36
N ASP A 319 -41.89 -27.53 31.75
CA ASP A 319 -41.35 -27.40 33.15
C ASP A 319 -40.56 -28.49 33.88
N ALA A 320 -39.59 -27.99 34.63
CA ALA A 320 -38.95 -28.45 35.87
C ALA A 320 -37.58 -29.15 35.79
N GLY A 321 -36.49 -28.45 36.14
CA GLY A 321 -35.97 -28.48 37.53
C GLY A 321 -34.87 -29.51 37.77
N GLY A 322 -33.73 -29.08 38.31
CA GLY A 322 -32.91 -29.95 39.14
C GLY A 322 -31.39 -29.80 39.05
N ASP A 323 -30.88 -29.11 40.04
CA ASP A 323 -29.50 -29.05 40.55
C ASP A 323 -28.71 -30.36 40.57
N ALA A 324 -27.39 -30.29 40.41
CA ALA A 324 -26.38 -30.71 41.36
C ALA A 324 -24.97 -30.84 40.77
N ASP A 325 -24.08 -30.03 41.29
CA ASP A 325 -22.63 -30.28 41.50
C ASP A 325 -22.49 -31.22 42.73
N PRO A 326 -21.39 -31.90 43.09
CA PRO A 326 -19.96 -31.67 42.83
C PRO A 326 -19.09 -32.97 42.71
N GLY A 327 -17.80 -32.83 42.51
CA GLY A 327 -16.86 -33.89 42.87
C GLY A 327 -15.49 -33.90 42.17
N GLU A 328 -14.53 -33.18 42.71
CA GLU A 328 -13.11 -33.60 42.77
C GLU A 328 -12.95 -34.62 43.90
N PRO A 329 -11.84 -35.37 44.12
CA PRO A 329 -10.46 -35.20 43.68
C PRO A 329 -9.71 -36.54 43.35
N ASP A 330 -8.49 -36.52 43.01
CA ASP A 330 -7.34 -37.12 43.71
C ASP A 330 -6.22 -37.67 42.81
N THR A 331 -5.07 -37.09 43.05
CA THR A 331 -3.69 -37.56 43.21
C THR A 331 -3.03 -38.59 42.31
N GLY A 332 -1.83 -38.18 41.85
CA GLY A 332 -0.59 -38.94 42.12
C GLY A 332 0.06 -39.58 40.89
N ASP A 333 1.16 -39.09 40.40
CA ASP A 333 2.47 -39.65 40.60
C ASP A 333 3.56 -38.92 39.74
N GLU A 334 4.57 -38.49 40.43
CA GLU A 334 5.86 -37.97 39.90
C GLU A 334 6.94 -39.07 40.00
N PRO A 335 8.19 -38.87 39.60
CA PRO A 335 8.88 -39.32 38.37
C PRO A 335 9.92 -40.41 38.63
N PRO A 336 10.83 -40.70 37.69
CA PRO A 336 12.22 -40.29 37.98
C PRO A 336 13.01 -39.75 36.77
N GLY A 337 13.86 -38.80 37.10
CA GLY A 337 14.88 -38.23 36.24
C GLY A 337 16.18 -39.09 36.18
N PRO A 338 17.33 -38.52 35.82
CA PRO A 338 18.12 -38.96 34.67
C PRO A 338 19.38 -39.72 35.01
N GLU A 339 19.96 -40.42 34.04
CA GLU A 339 21.35 -40.83 34.08
C GLU A 339 22.17 -40.37 32.89
N SER A 340 23.27 -39.76 33.25
CA SER A 340 24.41 -39.33 32.48
C SER A 340 25.19 -40.51 31.85
N GLY A 341 25.85 -40.28 30.72
CA GLY A 341 26.95 -41.15 30.38
C GLY A 341 27.45 -41.07 28.92
N ARG A 342 28.51 -40.32 28.77
CA ARG A 342 29.63 -40.31 27.83
C ARG A 342 29.45 -39.51 26.54
#